data_8688b5d3564ebcc1c8e68635fdc85889
#
_entry.id   8688b5d3564ebcc1c8e68635fdc85889
#
_cell.length_a   1.000
_cell.length_b   1.000
_cell.length_c   1.000
_cell.angle_alpha   90.00
_cell.angle_beta   90.00
_cell.angle_gamma   90.00
#
_symmetry.space_group_name_H-M   'P 1'
#
loop_
_entity.id
_entity.type
_entity.pdbx_description
1 polymer ?
#
loop_
_entity_poly.entity_id
_entity_poly.type
_entity_poly.pdbx_seq_one_letter_code
_entity_poly.pdbx_strand_id
1 'polypeptide(L)'
;AGKGSELGRSFEELARIFDGVKHNERLRVCIDTCHMHDAGYDLCQDWEGVLQKLDQVIGLDRVAVVHLNDSKNLRGAAKDRHENIGFGAIGFDTLYRIAACSELSTVPKILETPYVPGAAKKTFPPYKYEIAMLRSGVFDPALKQKIVEGEL
;
A
#
# COMPACT_ATOMS: atom_id res chain seq x y z
N ALA A 1 -4.40 9.35 -2.16
CA ALA A 1 -4.89 8.92 -3.47
C ALA A 1 -5.10 10.12 -4.43
N GLY A 2 -5.41 11.31 -3.90
CA GLY A 2 -5.70 12.51 -4.72
C GLY A 2 -7.10 12.51 -5.32
N LYS A 3 -8.04 11.84 -4.69
CA LYS A 3 -9.44 11.81 -5.10
C LYS A 3 -10.11 13.14 -4.77
N GLY A 4 -10.71 13.79 -5.77
CA GLY A 4 -11.40 15.07 -5.57
C GLY A 4 -10.46 16.16 -5.05
N SER A 5 -10.76 16.70 -3.87
CA SER A 5 -10.01 17.77 -3.21
C SER A 5 -9.15 17.27 -2.02
N GLU A 6 -8.83 15.99 -1.96
CA GLU A 6 -7.98 15.43 -0.91
C GLU A 6 -6.59 16.08 -0.92
N LEU A 7 -6.09 16.39 0.29
CA LEU A 7 -4.75 16.91 0.52
C LEU A 7 -3.76 15.77 0.84
N GLY A 8 -2.46 16.04 0.63
CA GLY A 8 -1.41 15.06 0.97
C GLY A 8 -1.24 13.97 -0.08
N ARG A 9 -1.64 14.23 -1.33
CA ARG A 9 -1.47 13.28 -2.43
C ARG A 9 -0.03 13.20 -2.94
N SER A 10 0.77 14.22 -2.67
CA SER A 10 2.19 14.24 -3.02
C SER A 10 3.06 14.44 -1.77
N PHE A 11 4.32 14.01 -1.86
CA PHE A 11 5.29 14.20 -0.77
C PHE A 11 5.49 15.69 -0.48
N GLU A 12 5.47 16.54 -1.50
CA GLU A 12 5.61 17.99 -1.36
C GLU A 12 4.40 18.61 -0.63
N GLU A 13 3.19 18.10 -0.87
CA GLU A 13 2.01 18.54 -0.10
C GLU A 13 2.13 18.14 1.38
N LEU A 14 2.60 16.92 1.66
CA LEU A 14 2.85 16.46 3.03
C LEU A 14 3.94 17.30 3.72
N ALA A 15 5.04 17.60 3.02
CA ALA A 15 6.10 18.46 3.54
C ALA A 15 5.55 19.85 3.92
N ARG A 16 4.73 20.45 3.06
CA ARG A 16 4.07 21.73 3.37
C ARG A 16 3.16 21.68 4.59
N ILE A 17 2.48 20.54 4.81
CA ILE A 17 1.67 20.32 6.02
C ILE A 17 2.60 20.29 7.25
N PHE A 18 3.72 19.59 7.19
CA PHE A 18 4.70 19.55 8.27
C PHE A 18 5.25 20.94 8.59
N ASP A 19 5.64 21.70 7.58
CA ASP A 19 6.19 23.04 7.72
C ASP A 19 5.17 24.02 8.34
N GLY A 20 3.89 23.79 8.10
CA GLY A 20 2.80 24.59 8.69
C GLY A 20 2.49 24.28 10.16
N VAL A 21 3.05 23.21 10.74
CA VAL A 21 2.78 22.78 12.12
C VAL A 21 3.93 23.18 13.03
N LYS A 22 3.64 23.96 14.09
CA LYS A 22 4.65 24.51 15.02
C LYS A 22 5.48 23.43 15.74
N HIS A 23 4.89 22.27 16.06
CA HIS A 23 5.53 21.14 16.76
C HIS A 23 5.48 19.90 15.86
N ASN A 24 6.09 20.01 14.68
CA ASN A 24 6.06 18.97 13.65
C ASN A 24 7.00 17.78 13.96
N GLU A 25 7.84 17.88 14.96
CA GLU A 25 8.72 16.78 15.41
C GLU A 25 7.95 15.52 15.86
N ARG A 26 6.66 15.68 16.21
CA ARG A 26 5.76 14.56 16.56
C ARG A 26 5.01 13.99 15.38
N LEU A 27 4.99 14.69 14.24
CA LEU A 27 4.30 14.20 13.05
C LEU A 27 5.06 13.04 12.42
N ARG A 28 4.31 12.06 11.95
CA ARG A 28 4.82 10.92 11.19
C ARG A 28 3.92 10.71 9.96
N VAL A 29 4.45 10.00 8.99
CA VAL A 29 3.74 9.67 7.75
C VAL A 29 3.32 8.21 7.79
N CYS A 30 2.07 7.98 7.39
CA CYS A 30 1.61 6.70 6.88
C CYS A 30 1.66 6.76 5.35
N ILE A 31 2.42 5.89 4.72
CA ILE A 31 2.39 5.71 3.28
C ILE A 31 1.49 4.53 2.93
N ASP A 32 0.66 4.69 1.90
CA ASP A 32 -0.22 3.64 1.39
C ASP A 32 0.12 3.36 -0.08
N THR A 33 0.41 2.10 -0.41
CA THR A 33 0.83 1.72 -1.77
C THR A 33 -0.27 1.93 -2.81
N CYS A 34 -1.53 1.67 -2.48
CA CYS A 34 -2.66 1.97 -3.36
C CYS A 34 -2.79 3.48 -3.58
N HIS A 35 -2.71 4.29 -2.51
CA HIS A 35 -2.82 5.74 -2.62
C HIS A 35 -1.67 6.36 -3.42
N MET A 36 -0.44 5.91 -3.21
CA MET A 36 0.72 6.37 -3.98
C MET A 36 0.58 6.02 -5.46
N HIS A 37 0.17 4.78 -5.78
CA HIS A 37 -0.09 4.34 -7.14
C HIS A 37 -1.20 5.17 -7.80
N ASP A 38 -2.32 5.36 -7.12
CA ASP A 38 -3.46 6.14 -7.61
C ASP A 38 -3.12 7.64 -7.74
N ALA A 39 -2.19 8.16 -6.94
CA ALA A 39 -1.65 9.52 -7.05
C ALA A 39 -0.63 9.68 -8.20
N GLY A 40 -0.16 8.58 -8.81
CA GLY A 40 0.69 8.60 -10.00
C GLY A 40 2.13 8.15 -9.78
N TYR A 41 2.55 7.81 -8.56
CA TYR A 41 3.89 7.28 -8.30
C TYR A 41 4.10 5.92 -8.98
N ASP A 42 5.27 5.72 -9.60
CA ASP A 42 5.60 4.49 -10.31
C ASP A 42 6.23 3.44 -9.39
N LEU A 43 5.40 2.79 -8.59
CA LEU A 43 5.86 1.76 -7.68
C LEU A 43 6.38 0.51 -8.40
N CYS A 44 5.86 0.25 -9.62
CA CYS A 44 6.17 -0.97 -10.36
C CYS A 44 7.54 -0.89 -11.05
N GLN A 45 7.87 0.23 -11.67
CA GLN A 45 9.07 0.37 -12.48
C GLN A 45 10.18 1.18 -11.79
N ASP A 46 9.83 2.05 -10.83
CA ASP A 46 10.77 2.99 -10.21
C ASP A 46 10.56 3.12 -8.68
N TRP A 47 10.43 1.98 -7.98
CA TRP A 47 10.30 2.00 -6.52
C TRP A 47 11.46 2.71 -5.83
N GLU A 48 12.67 2.45 -6.28
CA GLU A 48 13.88 3.05 -5.72
C GLU A 48 13.89 4.57 -5.87
N GLY A 49 13.49 5.10 -7.03
CA GLY A 49 13.35 6.55 -7.24
C GLY A 49 12.23 7.16 -6.40
N VAL A 50 11.12 6.46 -6.24
CA VAL A 50 10.03 6.89 -5.34
C VAL A 50 10.49 6.93 -3.89
N LEU A 51 11.22 5.91 -3.43
CA LEU A 51 11.77 5.85 -2.07
C LEU A 51 12.80 6.96 -1.82
N GLN A 52 13.70 7.19 -2.78
CA GLN A 52 14.66 8.28 -2.72
C GLN A 52 13.97 9.65 -2.65
N LYS A 53 12.93 9.86 -3.44
CA LYS A 53 12.14 11.10 -3.40
C LYS A 53 11.44 11.28 -2.05
N LEU A 54 10.87 10.20 -1.49
CA LEU A 54 10.26 10.23 -0.16
C LEU A 54 11.29 10.64 0.90
N ASP A 55 12.50 10.07 0.85
CA ASP A 55 13.58 10.41 1.77
C ASP A 55 14.00 11.87 1.66
N GLN A 56 14.21 12.37 0.44
CA GLN A 56 14.62 13.76 0.18
C GLN A 56 13.59 14.80 0.63
N VAL A 57 12.29 14.50 0.50
CA VAL A 57 11.21 15.47 0.75
C VAL A 57 10.68 15.40 2.17
N ILE A 58 10.56 14.19 2.73
CA ILE A 58 9.94 13.94 4.04
C ILE A 58 10.98 13.44 5.06
N GLY A 59 11.87 12.52 4.65
CA GLY A 59 12.74 11.72 5.50
C GLY A 59 12.14 10.35 5.80
N LEU A 60 12.90 9.27 5.58
CA LEU A 60 12.43 7.90 5.88
C LEU A 60 12.23 7.65 7.36
N ASP A 61 12.95 8.37 8.23
CA ASP A 61 12.80 8.33 9.69
C ASP A 61 11.42 8.82 10.16
N ARG A 62 10.71 9.56 9.32
CA ARG A 62 9.33 10.01 9.58
C ARG A 62 8.26 9.02 9.16
N VAL A 63 8.61 7.97 8.43
CA VAL A 63 7.63 6.93 8.04
C VAL A 63 7.36 6.03 9.23
N ALA A 64 6.14 6.07 9.76
CA ALA A 64 5.74 5.29 10.94
C ALA A 64 5.02 3.99 10.59
N VAL A 65 4.35 3.93 9.43
CA VAL A 65 3.59 2.77 9.00
C VAL A 65 3.47 2.75 7.46
N VAL A 66 3.42 1.56 6.91
CA VAL A 66 3.07 1.31 5.50
C VAL A 66 1.74 0.58 5.46
N HIS A 67 0.73 1.16 4.84
CA HIS A 67 -0.43 0.41 4.39
C HIS A 67 -0.07 -0.27 3.07
N LEU A 68 0.01 -1.58 3.10
CA LEU A 68 0.42 -2.39 1.96
C LEU A 68 -0.84 -2.94 1.28
N ASN A 69 -1.31 -2.25 0.26
CA ASN A 69 -2.55 -2.55 -0.45
C ASN A 69 -2.31 -2.59 -1.95
N ASP A 70 -2.96 -3.50 -2.66
CA ASP A 70 -3.02 -3.45 -4.12
C ASP A 70 -4.11 -2.47 -4.57
N SER A 71 -4.10 -2.06 -5.83
CA SER A 71 -5.09 -1.14 -6.40
C SER A 71 -5.89 -1.79 -7.52
N LYS A 72 -7.21 -1.58 -7.52
CA LYS A 72 -8.10 -1.95 -8.63
C LYS A 72 -7.89 -1.09 -9.87
N ASN A 73 -7.20 0.03 -9.74
CA ASN A 73 -7.11 1.05 -10.77
C ASN A 73 -5.72 1.07 -11.41
N LEU A 74 -5.64 1.63 -12.60
CA LEU A 74 -4.37 1.98 -13.22
C LEU A 74 -3.72 3.16 -12.50
N ARG A 75 -2.40 3.27 -12.59
CA ARG A 75 -1.61 4.35 -12.01
C ARG A 75 -2.17 5.73 -12.40
N GLY A 76 -2.29 6.61 -11.40
CA GLY A 76 -2.76 7.97 -11.60
C GLY A 76 -4.28 8.12 -11.69
N ALA A 77 -5.05 7.09 -11.37
CA ALA A 77 -6.51 7.11 -11.48
C ALA A 77 -7.20 7.99 -10.43
N ALA A 78 -6.54 8.34 -9.32
CA ALA A 78 -7.06 9.17 -8.25
C ALA A 78 -8.42 8.68 -7.69
N LYS A 79 -8.56 7.38 -7.41
CA LYS A 79 -9.85 6.76 -7.02
C LYS A 79 -9.88 6.12 -5.66
N ASP A 80 -8.76 5.66 -5.13
CA ASP A 80 -8.70 4.97 -3.85
C ASP A 80 -9.65 3.75 -3.81
N ARG A 81 -9.23 2.67 -4.42
CA ARG A 81 -9.96 1.39 -4.44
C ARG A 81 -8.98 0.24 -4.23
N HIS A 82 -8.88 -0.23 -2.99
CA HIS A 82 -8.04 -1.34 -2.62
C HIS A 82 -8.45 -2.65 -3.31
N GLU A 83 -7.45 -3.45 -3.68
CA GLU A 83 -7.61 -4.82 -4.14
C GLU A 83 -6.80 -5.75 -3.23
N ASN A 84 -7.09 -7.05 -3.26
CA ASN A 84 -6.32 -8.06 -2.56
C ASN A 84 -4.89 -8.16 -3.11
N ILE A 85 -3.94 -8.49 -2.26
CA ILE A 85 -2.51 -8.54 -2.60
C ILE A 85 -2.23 -9.42 -3.82
N GLY A 86 -1.68 -8.81 -4.88
CA GLY A 86 -1.33 -9.48 -6.12
C GLY A 86 -2.47 -9.63 -7.12
N PHE A 87 -3.68 -9.19 -6.79
CA PHE A 87 -4.85 -9.29 -7.68
C PHE A 87 -5.23 -7.94 -8.33
N GLY A 88 -4.45 -6.91 -8.09
CA GLY A 88 -4.66 -5.56 -8.64
C GLY A 88 -3.59 -5.14 -9.64
N ALA A 89 -3.54 -3.85 -9.93
CA ALA A 89 -2.69 -3.25 -10.94
C ALA A 89 -1.24 -3.02 -10.46
N ILE A 90 -0.98 -3.02 -9.15
CA ILE A 90 0.39 -2.96 -8.60
C ILE A 90 1.05 -4.32 -8.70
N GLY A 91 0.32 -5.39 -8.35
CA GLY A 91 0.75 -6.78 -8.46
C GLY A 91 1.63 -7.25 -7.30
N PHE A 92 1.71 -8.59 -7.18
CA PHE A 92 2.38 -9.26 -6.07
C PHE A 92 3.87 -8.93 -5.97
N ASP A 93 4.61 -9.01 -7.07
CA ASP A 93 6.08 -8.85 -7.06
C ASP A 93 6.49 -7.46 -6.56
N THR A 94 5.75 -6.42 -6.98
CA THR A 94 5.99 -5.06 -6.52
C THR A 94 5.70 -4.92 -5.03
N LEU A 95 4.54 -5.41 -4.57
CA LEU A 95 4.15 -5.34 -3.16
C LEU A 95 5.08 -6.15 -2.27
N TYR A 96 5.52 -7.32 -2.73
CA TYR A 96 6.51 -8.13 -2.02
C TYR A 96 7.85 -7.39 -1.89
N ARG A 97 8.35 -6.78 -2.97
CA ARG A 97 9.57 -5.95 -2.95
C ARG A 97 9.46 -4.80 -1.95
N ILE A 98 8.33 -4.11 -1.92
CA ILE A 98 8.07 -3.02 -0.96
C ILE A 98 8.01 -3.56 0.48
N ALA A 99 7.35 -4.69 0.70
CA ALA A 99 7.27 -5.33 2.02
C ALA A 99 8.64 -5.74 2.56
N ALA A 100 9.53 -6.22 1.68
CA ALA A 100 10.87 -6.70 1.98
C ALA A 100 11.94 -5.59 1.93
N CYS A 101 11.57 -4.34 1.64
CA CYS A 101 12.47 -3.21 1.53
C CYS A 101 13.27 -2.99 2.82
N SER A 102 14.59 -3.01 2.74
CA SER A 102 15.50 -2.91 3.88
C SER A 102 15.37 -1.59 4.62
N GLU A 103 15.19 -0.49 3.90
CA GLU A 103 15.06 0.88 4.40
C GLU A 103 13.80 1.05 5.27
N LEU A 104 12.79 0.22 5.02
CA LEU A 104 11.54 0.20 5.77
C LEU A 104 11.38 -1.06 6.65
N SER A 105 12.46 -1.81 6.90
CA SER A 105 12.41 -3.11 7.61
C SER A 105 11.84 -3.01 9.03
N THR A 106 12.07 -1.92 9.73
CA THR A 106 11.54 -1.67 11.08
C THR A 106 10.15 -1.06 11.10
N VAL A 107 9.65 -0.62 9.93
CA VAL A 107 8.34 0.02 9.81
C VAL A 107 7.26 -1.06 9.68
N PRO A 108 6.22 -1.07 10.53
CA PRO A 108 5.13 -2.03 10.42
C PRO A 108 4.36 -1.87 9.10
N LYS A 109 3.94 -3.02 8.52
CA LYS A 109 3.08 -3.09 7.34
C LYS A 109 1.70 -3.55 7.77
N ILE A 110 0.67 -2.84 7.32
CA ILE A 110 -0.73 -3.10 7.64
C ILE A 110 -1.49 -3.32 6.33
N LEU A 111 -2.40 -4.29 6.32
CA LEU A 111 -3.27 -4.58 5.18
C LEU A 111 -4.66 -4.02 5.44
N GLU A 112 -5.22 -3.34 4.45
CA GLU A 112 -6.61 -2.86 4.43
C GLU A 112 -7.34 -3.39 3.17
N THR A 113 -6.93 -4.57 2.72
CA THR A 113 -7.47 -5.23 1.55
C THR A 113 -8.92 -5.65 1.77
N PRO A 114 -9.75 -5.67 0.72
CA PRO A 114 -11.17 -6.00 0.86
C PRO A 114 -11.37 -7.47 1.24
N TYR A 115 -12.45 -7.76 1.98
CA TYR A 115 -12.88 -9.13 2.21
C TYR A 115 -13.24 -9.80 0.89
N VAL A 116 -12.89 -11.09 0.78
CA VAL A 116 -13.17 -11.89 -0.41
C VAL A 116 -14.65 -12.23 -0.45
N PRO A 117 -15.38 -11.87 -1.52
CA PRO A 117 -16.79 -12.20 -1.64
C PRO A 117 -17.00 -13.68 -1.95
N GLY A 118 -17.96 -14.29 -1.28
CA GLY A 118 -18.42 -15.66 -1.53
C GLY A 118 -19.90 -15.71 -1.89
N ALA A 119 -20.45 -16.93 -1.93
CA ALA A 119 -21.85 -17.15 -2.22
C ALA A 119 -22.79 -16.54 -1.17
N ALA A 120 -24.04 -16.25 -1.55
CA ALA A 120 -25.10 -15.74 -0.66
C ALA A 120 -24.69 -14.47 0.12
N LYS A 121 -23.91 -13.56 -0.49
CA LYS A 121 -23.41 -12.31 0.12
C LYS A 121 -22.50 -12.52 1.34
N LYS A 122 -21.98 -13.72 1.57
CA LYS A 122 -20.95 -13.94 2.59
C LYS A 122 -19.65 -13.31 2.15
N THR A 123 -18.83 -12.87 3.11
CA THR A 123 -17.48 -12.34 2.87
C THR A 123 -16.51 -13.00 3.83
N PHE A 124 -15.25 -13.15 3.40
CA PHE A 124 -14.23 -13.87 4.12
C PHE A 124 -13.00 -12.98 4.31
N PRO A 125 -12.43 -12.90 5.54
CA PRO A 125 -11.25 -12.08 5.80
C PRO A 125 -10.00 -12.68 5.14
N PRO A 126 -9.24 -11.91 4.33
CA PRO A 126 -8.08 -12.42 3.60
C PRO A 126 -6.77 -12.33 4.38
N TYR A 127 -6.67 -11.47 5.38
CA TYR A 127 -5.42 -10.97 5.96
C TYR A 127 -4.44 -12.06 6.38
N LYS A 128 -4.90 -13.09 7.09
CA LYS A 128 -4.05 -14.21 7.52
C LYS A 128 -3.33 -14.86 6.33
N TYR A 129 -4.05 -15.04 5.26
CA TYR A 129 -3.58 -15.74 4.06
C TYR A 129 -2.69 -14.85 3.19
N GLU A 130 -3.05 -13.59 3.04
CA GLU A 130 -2.22 -12.58 2.34
C GLU A 130 -0.89 -12.36 3.07
N ILE A 131 -0.90 -12.29 4.40
CA ILE A 131 0.32 -12.18 5.19
C ILE A 131 1.20 -13.44 5.01
N ALA A 132 0.60 -14.64 5.02
CA ALA A 132 1.34 -15.87 4.79
C ALA A 132 1.95 -15.92 3.38
N MET A 133 1.20 -15.50 2.37
CA MET A 133 1.64 -15.38 0.97
C MET A 133 2.81 -14.39 0.84
N LEU A 134 2.71 -13.20 1.44
CA LEU A 134 3.79 -12.21 1.48
C LEU A 134 5.03 -12.75 2.20
N ARG A 135 4.88 -13.48 3.31
CA ARG A 135 6.01 -14.07 4.04
C ARG A 135 6.72 -15.18 3.28
N SER A 136 5.97 -15.94 2.48
CA SER A 136 6.56 -16.99 1.64
C SER A 136 7.27 -16.44 0.39
N GLY A 137 6.94 -15.22 -0.03
CA GLY A 137 7.43 -14.63 -1.28
C GLY A 137 6.88 -15.32 -2.54
N VAL A 138 5.83 -16.11 -2.41
CA VAL A 138 5.24 -16.87 -3.53
C VAL A 138 3.79 -16.47 -3.72
N PHE A 139 3.45 -15.98 -4.92
CA PHE A 139 2.08 -15.62 -5.27
C PHE A 139 1.23 -16.86 -5.51
N ASP A 140 0.06 -16.90 -4.88
CA ASP A 140 -0.96 -17.93 -5.10
C ASP A 140 -2.17 -17.35 -5.86
N PRO A 141 -2.30 -17.57 -7.17
CA PRO A 141 -3.43 -17.04 -7.94
C PRO A 141 -4.78 -17.65 -7.56
N ALA A 142 -4.79 -18.81 -6.86
CA ALA A 142 -6.01 -19.44 -6.37
C ALA A 142 -6.40 -18.99 -4.95
N LEU A 143 -5.65 -18.07 -4.32
CA LEU A 143 -5.84 -17.69 -2.92
C LEU A 143 -7.27 -17.31 -2.59
N LYS A 144 -7.90 -16.47 -3.40
CA LYS A 144 -9.29 -16.03 -3.18
C LYS A 144 -10.27 -17.20 -3.19
N GLN A 145 -10.10 -18.14 -4.11
CA GLN A 145 -10.93 -19.35 -4.19
C GLN A 145 -10.75 -20.22 -2.94
N LYS A 146 -9.52 -20.50 -2.55
CA LYS A 146 -9.20 -21.31 -1.36
C LYS A 146 -9.75 -20.70 -0.07
N ILE A 147 -9.72 -19.36 0.05
CA ILE A 147 -10.31 -18.65 1.19
C ILE A 147 -11.82 -18.89 1.28
N VAL A 148 -12.52 -18.85 0.15
CA VAL A 148 -13.97 -19.05 0.10
C VAL A 148 -14.37 -20.51 0.37
N GLU A 149 -13.58 -21.46 -0.12
CA GLU A 149 -13.80 -22.90 0.01
C GLU A 149 -13.34 -23.47 1.36
N GLY A 150 -12.55 -22.69 2.12
CA GLY A 150 -12.01 -23.13 3.41
C GLY A 150 -10.91 -24.17 3.30
N GLU A 151 -10.17 -24.18 2.19
CA GLU A 151 -9.10 -25.12 1.87
C GLU A 151 -7.70 -24.68 2.38
N LEU A 152 -7.63 -23.78 3.37
CA LEU A 152 -6.39 -23.17 3.86
C LEU A 152 -6.20 -23.32 5.38
#